data_c09db024a0ae4d32c7b5ccfca7674ee6
#
_entry.id   c09db024a0ae4d32c7b5ccfca7674ee6
#
_cell.length_a   1.000
_cell.length_b   1.000
_cell.length_c   1.000
_cell.angle_alpha   90.00
_cell.angle_beta   90.00
_cell.angle_gamma   90.00
#
_symmetry.space_group_name_H-M   'P 1'
#
loop_
_entity.id
_entity.type
_entity.pdbx_description
1 polymer ?
#
loop_
_entity_poly.entity_id
_entity_poly.type
_entity_poly.pdbx_seq_one_letter_code
_entity_poly.pdbx_strand_id
1 'polypeptide(L)'
;MSKQNSKTVAVITSTIGRPELILAIESVQNQTYPCKHYVFVDGNIFCDKANSILAQFPNVVPIYLPMNTGKNRILNGAINAAAAFLVEEDIICYLDDDNQLREDHVENLVNVIEQGADFAYSLHAFYDLNHQFICNDDFDSLGNWTRKENITIDVILENIQKKVSFTNTTNKNHIDTNCYAVPREVAQKVTHSWYIPLVGDQTFFSAINALGLKGKTSGKYTVKYTVDFNKMIAVRRFFPQLTLSDEINDHTSARILKLINQQNIEYYRGRPWAKE
;
A
#
# COMPACT_ATOMS: atom_id res chain seq x y z
N MET A 1 13.76 -30.96 19.81
CA MET A 1 13.29 -29.65 19.30
C MET A 1 13.13 -29.78 17.80
N SER A 2 11.88 -29.88 17.31
CA SER A 2 11.60 -29.89 15.89
C SER A 2 12.06 -28.53 15.31
N LYS A 3 12.89 -28.53 14.27
CA LYS A 3 13.13 -27.34 13.47
C LYS A 3 11.77 -26.88 12.96
N GLN A 4 11.24 -25.80 13.54
CA GLN A 4 10.09 -25.13 12.97
C GLN A 4 10.54 -24.68 11.58
N ASN A 5 9.98 -25.26 10.51
CA ASN A 5 10.30 -24.84 9.16
C ASN A 5 9.92 -23.36 9.07
N SER A 6 10.90 -22.49 8.81
CA SER A 6 10.65 -21.07 8.58
C SER A 6 9.66 -20.91 7.42
N LYS A 7 8.68 -20.05 7.58
CA LYS A 7 7.68 -19.75 6.54
C LYS A 7 8.36 -19.17 5.31
N THR A 8 7.97 -19.63 4.14
CA THR A 8 8.42 -19.04 2.88
C THR A 8 7.52 -17.87 2.50
N VAL A 9 8.10 -16.81 1.91
CA VAL A 9 7.38 -15.56 1.59
C VAL A 9 7.57 -15.19 0.14
N ALA A 10 6.46 -14.92 -0.55
CA ALA A 10 6.42 -14.27 -1.85
C ALA A 10 6.08 -12.78 -1.69
N VAL A 11 6.82 -11.91 -2.36
CA VAL A 11 6.41 -10.50 -2.58
C VAL A 11 5.95 -10.38 -4.02
N ILE A 12 4.75 -9.83 -4.20
CA ILE A 12 4.10 -9.68 -5.51
C ILE A 12 4.10 -8.20 -5.90
N THR A 13 4.70 -7.91 -7.04
CA THR A 13 4.65 -6.57 -7.64
C THR A 13 4.04 -6.65 -9.04
N SER A 14 3.03 -5.83 -9.31
CA SER A 14 2.52 -5.62 -10.67
C SER A 14 3.16 -4.37 -11.27
N THR A 15 3.53 -4.40 -12.55
CA THR A 15 4.18 -3.27 -13.20
C THR A 15 3.74 -3.06 -14.64
N ILE A 16 3.80 -1.81 -15.06
CA ILE A 16 3.74 -1.39 -16.47
C ILE A 16 5.10 -0.85 -16.95
N GLY A 17 6.18 -1.22 -16.26
CA GLY A 17 7.55 -0.81 -16.58
C GLY A 17 7.85 0.64 -16.20
N ARG A 18 7.37 1.11 -15.05
CA ARG A 18 7.71 2.43 -14.50
C ARG A 18 9.15 2.45 -14.00
N PRO A 19 9.85 3.58 -14.08
CA PRO A 19 11.22 3.70 -13.54
C PRO A 19 11.33 3.40 -12.04
N GLU A 20 10.29 3.72 -11.27
CA GLU A 20 10.18 3.53 -9.84
C GLU A 20 10.28 2.04 -9.43
N LEU A 21 9.99 1.11 -10.35
CA LEU A 21 10.13 -0.32 -10.16
C LEU A 21 11.54 -0.70 -9.66
N ILE A 22 12.58 0.05 -10.03
CA ILE A 22 13.95 -0.17 -9.56
C ILE A 22 13.99 -0.12 -8.04
N LEU A 23 13.44 0.95 -7.45
CA LEU A 23 13.43 1.16 -6.00
C LEU A 23 12.54 0.14 -5.27
N ALA A 24 11.43 -0.25 -5.89
CA ALA A 24 10.59 -1.33 -5.36
C ALA A 24 11.37 -2.65 -5.28
N ILE A 25 12.06 -3.05 -6.36
CA ILE A 25 12.86 -4.28 -6.39
C ILE A 25 14.00 -4.22 -5.36
N GLU A 26 14.77 -3.13 -5.31
CA GLU A 26 15.85 -2.96 -4.36
C GLU A 26 15.36 -3.08 -2.91
N SER A 27 14.18 -2.52 -2.61
CA SER A 27 13.59 -2.59 -1.28
C SER A 27 13.23 -4.02 -0.86
N VAL A 28 12.84 -4.87 -1.82
CA VAL A 28 12.56 -6.30 -1.57
C VAL A 28 13.88 -7.09 -1.43
N GLN A 29 14.89 -6.80 -2.24
CA GLN A 29 16.19 -7.47 -2.13
C GLN A 29 16.93 -7.18 -0.82
N ASN A 30 16.63 -6.04 -0.20
CA ASN A 30 17.22 -5.61 1.07
C ASN A 30 16.44 -6.09 2.31
N GLN A 31 15.44 -6.98 2.16
CA GLN A 31 14.69 -7.51 3.30
C GLN A 31 15.58 -8.38 4.20
N THR A 32 15.46 -8.20 5.53
CA THR A 32 16.15 -9.02 6.53
C THR A 32 15.63 -10.46 6.57
N TYR A 33 14.36 -10.67 6.22
CA TYR A 33 13.76 -11.99 6.10
C TYR A 33 13.79 -12.46 4.65
N PRO A 34 14.26 -13.69 4.35
CA PRO A 34 14.32 -14.21 2.98
C PRO A 34 12.94 -14.25 2.32
N CYS A 35 12.81 -13.62 1.18
CA CYS A 35 11.59 -13.65 0.38
C CYS A 35 11.91 -13.77 -1.11
N LYS A 36 10.96 -14.29 -1.87
CA LYS A 36 11.04 -14.41 -3.32
C LYS A 36 10.20 -13.32 -3.96
N HIS A 37 10.80 -12.58 -4.86
CA HIS A 37 10.14 -11.46 -5.53
C HIS A 37 9.60 -11.87 -6.89
N TYR A 38 8.29 -11.80 -7.07
CA TYR A 38 7.61 -12.03 -8.33
C TYR A 38 7.16 -10.69 -8.91
N VAL A 39 7.61 -10.36 -10.11
CA VAL A 39 7.22 -9.13 -10.81
C VAL A 39 6.36 -9.49 -12.02
N PHE A 40 5.10 -9.11 -11.95
CA PHE A 40 4.12 -9.34 -13.01
C PHE A 40 4.10 -8.15 -13.95
N VAL A 41 4.51 -8.33 -15.20
CA VAL A 41 4.43 -7.32 -16.25
C VAL A 41 3.03 -7.38 -16.85
N ASP A 42 2.25 -6.32 -16.63
CA ASP A 42 0.80 -6.28 -16.93
C ASP A 42 0.52 -5.95 -18.40
N GLY A 43 0.95 -6.82 -19.27
CA GLY A 43 0.68 -6.78 -20.71
C GLY A 43 1.91 -6.67 -21.60
N ASN A 44 1.85 -7.32 -22.75
CA ASN A 44 2.93 -7.39 -23.73
C ASN A 44 3.45 -6.01 -24.18
N ILE A 45 2.58 -5.00 -24.20
CA ILE A 45 2.94 -3.64 -24.60
C ILE A 45 3.93 -2.96 -23.65
N PHE A 46 4.12 -3.51 -22.45
CA PHE A 46 5.03 -2.99 -21.42
C PHE A 46 6.31 -3.83 -21.28
N CYS A 47 6.41 -4.96 -22.01
CA CYS A 47 7.55 -5.89 -21.88
C CYS A 47 8.90 -5.21 -22.10
N ASP A 48 9.07 -4.41 -23.15
CA ASP A 48 10.35 -3.79 -23.46
C ASP A 48 10.82 -2.84 -22.34
N LYS A 49 9.89 -2.03 -21.81
CA LYS A 49 10.18 -1.13 -20.70
C LYS A 49 10.53 -1.90 -19.41
N ALA A 50 9.74 -2.93 -19.09
CA ALA A 50 9.97 -3.74 -17.91
C ALA A 50 11.29 -4.53 -18.04
N ASN A 51 11.60 -5.11 -19.21
CA ASN A 51 12.82 -5.87 -19.45
C ASN A 51 14.08 -5.04 -19.27
N SER A 52 14.09 -3.77 -19.68
CA SER A 52 15.23 -2.88 -19.49
C SER A 52 15.59 -2.69 -18.00
N ILE A 53 14.61 -2.82 -17.11
CA ILE A 53 14.79 -2.78 -15.66
C ILE A 53 15.13 -4.17 -15.14
N LEU A 54 14.30 -5.18 -15.43
CA LEU A 54 14.39 -6.54 -14.88
C LEU A 54 15.68 -7.24 -15.23
N ALA A 55 16.30 -6.94 -16.38
CA ALA A 55 17.60 -7.46 -16.76
C ALA A 55 18.74 -7.12 -15.77
N GLN A 56 18.56 -6.11 -14.93
CA GLN A 56 19.51 -5.69 -13.89
C GLN A 56 19.34 -6.50 -12.59
N PHE A 57 18.25 -7.27 -12.46
CA PHE A 57 17.85 -7.94 -11.21
C PHE A 57 17.62 -9.45 -11.43
N PRO A 58 18.68 -10.26 -11.55
CA PRO A 58 18.57 -11.69 -11.91
C PRO A 58 17.84 -12.55 -10.85
N ASN A 59 17.68 -12.05 -9.62
CA ASN A 59 16.99 -12.75 -8.54
C ASN A 59 15.47 -12.55 -8.54
N VAL A 60 14.95 -11.65 -9.37
CA VAL A 60 13.51 -11.44 -9.55
C VAL A 60 12.94 -12.51 -10.45
N VAL A 61 11.74 -12.97 -10.15
CA VAL A 61 10.99 -13.90 -11.01
C VAL A 61 10.01 -13.10 -11.87
N PRO A 62 10.29 -12.82 -13.14
CA PRO A 62 9.38 -12.07 -13.98
C PRO A 62 8.27 -12.97 -14.52
N ILE A 63 7.04 -12.46 -14.53
CA ILE A 63 5.88 -13.10 -15.13
C ILE A 63 5.23 -12.13 -16.11
N TYR A 64 5.11 -12.52 -17.36
CA TYR A 64 4.61 -11.65 -18.42
C TYR A 64 3.18 -12.03 -18.79
N LEU A 65 2.25 -11.08 -18.64
CA LEU A 65 0.87 -11.27 -19.04
C LEU A 65 0.67 -10.87 -20.51
N PRO A 66 -0.17 -11.60 -21.27
CA PRO A 66 -0.39 -11.31 -22.69
C PRO A 66 -1.19 -10.03 -22.90
N MET A 67 -1.96 -9.58 -21.90
CA MET A 67 -2.82 -8.42 -21.98
C MET A 67 -2.71 -7.56 -20.72
N ASN A 68 -3.01 -6.27 -20.84
CA ASN A 68 -3.15 -5.39 -19.69
C ASN A 68 -4.46 -5.70 -18.94
N THR A 69 -4.34 -6.14 -17.70
CA THR A 69 -5.45 -6.53 -16.83
C THR A 69 -5.97 -5.37 -15.97
N GLY A 70 -5.16 -4.31 -15.80
CA GLY A 70 -5.51 -3.12 -15.00
C GLY A 70 -6.48 -2.17 -15.66
N LYS A 71 -6.97 -2.47 -16.87
CA LYS A 71 -8.00 -1.69 -17.58
C LYS A 71 -9.28 -1.57 -16.75
N ASN A 72 -10.11 -0.58 -17.08
CA ASN A 72 -11.38 -0.31 -16.42
C ASN A 72 -11.25 -0.07 -14.91
N ARG A 73 -10.13 0.51 -14.49
CA ARG A 73 -9.83 0.88 -13.10
C ARG A 73 -9.66 -0.33 -12.15
N ILE A 74 -9.38 -1.52 -12.69
CA ILE A 74 -9.02 -2.70 -11.89
C ILE A 74 -7.64 -2.55 -11.27
N LEU A 75 -6.76 -1.76 -11.91
CA LEU A 75 -5.39 -1.51 -11.45
C LEU A 75 -4.61 -2.84 -11.34
N ASN A 76 -4.00 -3.10 -10.18
CA ASN A 76 -3.27 -4.33 -9.87
C ASN A 76 -4.17 -5.49 -9.41
N GLY A 77 -5.48 -5.26 -9.25
CA GLY A 77 -6.39 -6.22 -8.61
C GLY A 77 -6.46 -7.60 -9.29
N ALA A 78 -6.42 -7.66 -10.63
CA ALA A 78 -6.42 -8.94 -11.33
C ALA A 78 -5.13 -9.75 -11.07
N ILE A 79 -3.99 -9.09 -10.99
CA ILE A 79 -2.69 -9.71 -10.67
C ILE A 79 -2.69 -10.18 -9.23
N ASN A 80 -3.10 -9.34 -8.28
CA ASN A 80 -3.19 -9.69 -6.87
C ASN A 80 -4.10 -10.91 -6.64
N ALA A 81 -5.22 -10.99 -7.38
CA ALA A 81 -6.11 -12.14 -7.36
C ALA A 81 -5.44 -13.41 -7.88
N ALA A 82 -4.77 -13.33 -9.04
CA ALA A 82 -4.17 -14.49 -9.69
C ALA A 82 -2.91 -14.98 -8.97
N ALA A 83 -2.13 -14.08 -8.38
CA ALA A 83 -0.84 -14.39 -7.78
C ALA A 83 -0.92 -15.50 -6.72
N ALA A 84 -2.01 -15.57 -5.95
CA ALA A 84 -2.22 -16.59 -4.93
C ALA A 84 -2.21 -18.04 -5.49
N PHE A 85 -2.45 -18.21 -6.78
CA PHE A 85 -2.41 -19.51 -7.47
C PHE A 85 -1.14 -19.73 -8.27
N LEU A 86 -0.31 -18.71 -8.44
CA LEU A 86 0.89 -18.73 -9.29
C LEU A 86 2.19 -18.76 -8.47
N VAL A 87 2.11 -18.64 -7.15
CA VAL A 87 3.24 -18.74 -6.23
C VAL A 87 3.09 -19.96 -5.33
N GLU A 88 4.21 -20.46 -4.77
CA GLU A 88 4.24 -21.67 -3.94
C GLU A 88 4.49 -21.35 -2.45
N GLU A 89 4.93 -20.14 -2.16
CA GLU A 89 5.31 -19.68 -0.83
C GLU A 89 4.12 -19.69 0.13
N ASP A 90 4.39 -19.85 1.43
CA ASP A 90 3.38 -19.96 2.48
C ASP A 90 2.62 -18.64 2.70
N ILE A 91 3.31 -17.52 2.55
CA ILE A 91 2.81 -16.16 2.83
C ILE A 91 2.99 -15.29 1.60
N ILE A 92 1.99 -14.47 1.30
CA ILE A 92 2.02 -13.48 0.23
C ILE A 92 2.01 -12.08 0.83
N CYS A 93 3.00 -11.27 0.42
CA CYS A 93 3.03 -9.82 0.59
C CYS A 93 2.81 -9.17 -0.78
N TYR A 94 2.28 -7.95 -0.80
CA TYR A 94 2.06 -7.19 -2.02
C TYR A 94 2.86 -5.89 -1.96
N LEU A 95 3.32 -5.42 -3.13
CA LEU A 95 4.05 -4.16 -3.25
C LEU A 95 3.74 -3.54 -4.62
N ASP A 96 3.26 -2.32 -4.65
CA ASP A 96 3.11 -1.55 -5.88
C ASP A 96 4.47 -1.11 -6.42
N ASP A 97 4.60 -0.97 -7.74
CA ASP A 97 5.87 -0.67 -8.41
C ASP A 97 6.39 0.77 -8.18
N ASP A 98 5.63 1.62 -7.50
CA ASP A 98 5.99 2.99 -7.11
C ASP A 98 6.17 3.19 -5.60
N ASN A 99 6.13 2.11 -4.81
CA ASN A 99 6.34 2.12 -3.37
C ASN A 99 7.58 1.33 -2.96
N GLN A 100 7.99 1.42 -1.70
CA GLN A 100 9.17 0.73 -1.16
C GLN A 100 8.85 0.13 0.22
N LEU A 101 9.51 -0.98 0.54
CA LEU A 101 9.50 -1.58 1.87
C LEU A 101 10.73 -1.16 2.67
N ARG A 102 10.60 -0.99 3.97
CA ARG A 102 11.77 -0.95 4.86
C ARG A 102 12.35 -2.36 4.97
N GLU A 103 13.62 -2.45 5.28
CA GLU A 103 14.36 -3.71 5.36
C GLU A 103 13.77 -4.75 6.33
N ASP A 104 13.07 -4.30 7.38
CA ASP A 104 12.46 -5.11 8.43
C ASP A 104 10.96 -5.43 8.18
N HIS A 105 10.41 -5.09 7.00
CA HIS A 105 8.97 -5.21 6.74
C HIS A 105 8.49 -6.67 6.78
N VAL A 106 9.10 -7.55 5.98
CA VAL A 106 8.69 -8.95 5.88
C VAL A 106 8.90 -9.67 7.22
N GLU A 107 10.02 -9.44 7.88
CA GLU A 107 10.33 -10.04 9.18
C GLU A 107 9.28 -9.68 10.23
N ASN A 108 8.92 -8.40 10.34
CA ASN A 108 7.90 -7.96 11.28
C ASN A 108 6.54 -8.63 11.04
N LEU A 109 6.14 -8.77 9.77
CA LEU A 109 4.85 -9.38 9.43
C LEU A 109 4.83 -10.90 9.67
N VAL A 110 5.92 -11.59 9.32
CA VAL A 110 6.07 -13.03 9.61
C VAL A 110 6.00 -13.28 11.10
N ASN A 111 6.70 -12.48 11.92
CA ASN A 111 6.67 -12.58 13.37
C ASN A 111 5.24 -12.46 13.94
N VAL A 112 4.42 -11.56 13.39
CA VAL A 112 3.01 -11.40 13.81
C VAL A 112 2.18 -12.65 13.48
N ILE A 113 2.39 -13.25 12.31
CA ILE A 113 1.71 -14.51 11.92
C ILE A 113 2.18 -15.67 12.81
N GLU A 114 3.47 -15.79 13.10
CA GLU A 114 4.03 -16.83 13.95
C GLU A 114 3.54 -16.71 15.40
N GLN A 115 3.16 -15.52 15.84
CA GLN A 115 2.50 -15.26 17.13
C GLN A 115 1.00 -15.60 17.13
N GLY A 116 0.48 -16.23 16.06
CA GLY A 116 -0.87 -16.76 15.97
C GLY A 116 -1.91 -15.80 15.41
N ALA A 117 -1.51 -14.79 14.64
CA ALA A 117 -2.44 -14.03 13.81
C ALA A 117 -2.80 -14.83 12.54
N ASP A 118 -4.05 -14.76 12.11
CA ASP A 118 -4.50 -15.40 10.88
C ASP A 118 -3.96 -14.70 9.63
N PHE A 119 -3.68 -13.40 9.71
CA PHE A 119 -2.92 -12.59 8.76
C PHE A 119 -2.30 -11.40 9.48
N ALA A 120 -1.29 -10.79 8.88
CA ALA A 120 -0.62 -9.62 9.44
C ALA A 120 -0.70 -8.42 8.51
N TYR A 121 -0.56 -7.23 9.09
CA TYR A 121 -0.39 -6.02 8.33
C TYR A 121 0.54 -5.02 9.02
N SER A 122 1.25 -4.25 8.20
CA SER A 122 2.03 -3.09 8.65
C SER A 122 1.21 -1.82 8.50
N LEU A 123 1.83 -0.73 8.89
CA LEU A 123 1.39 0.62 8.57
C LEU A 123 2.30 1.22 7.49
N HIS A 124 1.84 2.27 6.81
CA HIS A 124 2.66 2.98 5.86
C HIS A 124 2.91 4.44 6.28
N ALA A 125 3.96 5.01 5.72
CA ALA A 125 4.28 6.42 5.87
C ALA A 125 4.32 7.07 4.49
N PHE A 126 3.82 8.30 4.40
CA PHE A 126 3.76 9.07 3.16
C PHE A 126 5.10 9.74 2.85
N TYR A 127 5.51 9.60 1.60
CA TYR A 127 6.69 10.23 1.01
C TYR A 127 6.29 10.97 -0.26
N ASP A 128 6.95 12.08 -0.56
CA ASP A 128 6.75 12.80 -1.82
C ASP A 128 7.48 12.12 -2.99
N LEU A 129 7.32 12.67 -4.20
CA LEU A 129 7.98 12.16 -5.41
C LEU A 129 9.52 12.28 -5.38
N ASN A 130 10.08 13.03 -4.45
CA ASN A 130 11.52 13.13 -4.19
C ASN A 130 11.95 12.19 -3.05
N HIS A 131 11.07 11.27 -2.64
CA HIS A 131 11.27 10.34 -1.53
C HIS A 131 11.55 11.02 -0.18
N GLN A 132 11.06 12.26 0.01
CA GLN A 132 11.14 12.94 1.30
C GLN A 132 9.94 12.55 2.17
N PHE A 133 10.22 12.24 3.43
CA PHE A 133 9.19 11.87 4.40
C PHE A 133 8.23 13.05 4.66
N ILE A 134 6.94 12.78 4.58
CA ILE A 134 5.88 13.75 4.86
C ILE A 134 5.32 13.55 6.26
N CYS A 135 4.72 12.39 6.51
CA CYS A 135 4.16 11.97 7.80
C CYS A 135 3.81 10.48 7.76
N ASN A 136 3.57 9.89 8.92
CA ASN A 136 2.96 8.56 9.00
C ASN A 136 1.50 8.61 8.54
N ASP A 137 0.97 7.48 8.09
CA ASP A 137 -0.47 7.33 7.92
C ASP A 137 -1.11 6.94 9.26
N ASP A 138 -1.75 7.90 9.86
CA ASP A 138 -2.48 7.75 11.11
C ASP A 138 -4.00 7.95 10.91
N PHE A 139 -4.53 7.76 9.67
CA PHE A 139 -5.96 7.99 9.44
C PHE A 139 -6.63 7.01 8.46
N ASP A 140 -5.93 6.48 7.48
CA ASP A 140 -6.53 5.76 6.34
C ASP A 140 -6.33 4.24 6.42
N SER A 141 -5.11 3.74 6.27
CA SER A 141 -4.78 2.32 6.22
C SER A 141 -4.55 1.72 7.62
N LEU A 142 -5.54 1.78 8.48
CA LEU A 142 -5.43 1.38 9.89
C LEU A 142 -6.26 0.13 10.25
N GLY A 143 -6.75 -0.59 9.24
CA GLY A 143 -7.62 -1.73 9.46
C GLY A 143 -8.90 -1.34 10.22
N ASN A 144 -9.15 -2.00 11.35
CA ASN A 144 -10.34 -1.72 12.17
C ASN A 144 -10.29 -0.36 12.91
N TRP A 145 -9.12 0.30 12.94
CA TRP A 145 -8.94 1.61 13.55
C TRP A 145 -9.24 2.76 12.59
N THR A 146 -9.52 2.47 11.32
CA THR A 146 -9.90 3.51 10.35
C THR A 146 -11.17 4.23 10.82
N ARG A 147 -11.07 5.55 10.99
CA ARG A 147 -12.19 6.37 11.49
C ARG A 147 -13.26 6.50 10.40
N LYS A 148 -14.51 6.22 10.77
CA LYS A 148 -15.68 6.28 9.87
C LYS A 148 -16.39 7.62 9.83
N GLU A 149 -15.95 8.57 10.64
CA GLU A 149 -16.53 9.90 10.69
C GLU A 149 -15.82 10.84 9.72
N ASN A 150 -16.54 11.85 9.25
CA ASN A 150 -15.96 12.88 8.43
C ASN A 150 -14.92 13.69 9.20
N ILE A 151 -13.74 13.85 8.63
CA ILE A 151 -12.71 14.74 9.13
C ILE A 151 -12.75 16.01 8.29
N THR A 152 -13.08 17.15 8.90
CA THR A 152 -13.07 18.45 8.23
C THR A 152 -11.92 19.29 8.74
N ILE A 153 -11.14 19.83 7.81
CA ILE A 153 -9.96 20.66 8.08
C ILE A 153 -10.12 22.00 7.37
N ASP A 154 -9.89 23.05 8.12
CA ASP A 154 -9.80 24.40 7.59
C ASP A 154 -8.33 24.77 7.38
N VAL A 155 -7.98 25.14 6.16
CA VAL A 155 -6.62 25.55 5.79
C VAL A 155 -6.68 26.96 5.21
N ILE A 156 -5.78 27.83 5.68
CA ILE A 156 -5.55 29.13 5.06
C ILE A 156 -4.51 28.92 3.96
N LEU A 157 -4.90 29.24 2.74
CA LEU A 157 -3.99 29.30 1.60
C LEU A 157 -3.27 30.66 1.66
N GLU A 158 -2.08 30.68 2.22
CA GLU A 158 -1.35 31.91 2.57
C GLU A 158 -1.13 32.84 1.37
N ASN A 159 -0.84 32.27 0.20
CA ASN A 159 -0.56 33.03 -1.02
C ASN A 159 -1.78 33.75 -1.61
N ILE A 160 -2.98 33.30 -1.29
CA ILE A 160 -4.23 33.92 -1.76
C ILE A 160 -5.13 34.38 -0.60
N GLN A 161 -4.65 34.26 0.64
CA GLN A 161 -5.35 34.63 1.87
C GLN A 161 -6.78 34.05 1.93
N LYS A 162 -6.96 32.85 1.40
CA LYS A 162 -8.28 32.21 1.33
C LYS A 162 -8.36 31.03 2.29
N LYS A 163 -9.37 31.02 3.14
CA LYS A 163 -9.74 29.87 3.94
C LYS A 163 -10.48 28.85 3.07
N VAL A 164 -10.05 27.61 3.09
CA VAL A 164 -10.72 26.48 2.43
C VAL A 164 -10.98 25.37 3.45
N SER A 165 -12.12 24.72 3.30
CA SER A 165 -12.47 23.56 4.13
C SER A 165 -12.33 22.31 3.28
N PHE A 166 -11.55 21.35 3.78
CA PHE A 166 -11.39 20.03 3.19
C PHE A 166 -12.07 19.01 4.09
N THR A 167 -12.96 18.19 3.53
CA THR A 167 -13.61 17.11 4.25
C THR A 167 -13.18 15.77 3.67
N ASN A 168 -12.54 14.95 4.47
CA ASN A 168 -12.25 13.56 4.13
C ASN A 168 -13.38 12.66 4.65
N THR A 169 -13.91 11.82 3.76
CA THR A 169 -14.97 10.87 4.08
C THR A 169 -14.44 9.46 3.90
N THR A 170 -13.82 8.90 4.95
CA THR A 170 -13.42 7.50 4.95
C THR A 170 -14.54 6.68 5.57
N ASN A 171 -15.25 5.91 4.77
CA ASN A 171 -16.44 5.17 5.21
C ASN A 171 -16.20 3.69 5.50
N LYS A 172 -15.00 3.17 5.19
CA LYS A 172 -14.71 1.74 5.27
C LYS A 172 -13.38 1.49 5.97
N ASN A 173 -13.40 0.48 6.83
CA ASN A 173 -12.14 -0.10 7.32
C ASN A 173 -11.38 -0.67 6.15
N HIS A 174 -10.07 -0.39 6.06
CA HIS A 174 -9.22 -1.01 5.08
C HIS A 174 -7.75 -1.02 5.51
N ILE A 175 -6.99 -1.80 4.78
CA ILE A 175 -5.55 -1.86 4.83
C ILE A 175 -5.07 -1.67 3.40
N ASP A 176 -4.11 -0.80 3.19
CA ASP A 176 -3.48 -0.59 1.88
C ASP A 176 -2.84 -1.88 1.36
N THR A 177 -2.88 -2.08 0.06
CA THR A 177 -2.34 -3.26 -0.63
C THR A 177 -0.92 -3.59 -0.17
N ASN A 178 -0.06 -2.58 -0.05
CA ASN A 178 1.35 -2.76 0.28
C ASN A 178 1.62 -3.20 1.73
N CYS A 179 0.62 -3.12 2.57
CA CYS A 179 0.76 -3.41 4.00
C CYS A 179 0.50 -4.86 4.38
N TYR A 180 -0.04 -5.69 3.50
CA TYR A 180 -0.46 -7.04 3.82
C TYR A 180 0.65 -8.08 3.85
N ALA A 181 0.55 -9.03 4.80
CA ALA A 181 1.11 -10.37 4.71
C ALA A 181 -0.01 -11.37 5.01
N VAL A 182 -0.34 -12.21 4.05
CA VAL A 182 -1.50 -13.10 4.12
C VAL A 182 -1.06 -14.53 3.81
N PRO A 183 -1.43 -15.54 4.63
CA PRO A 183 -1.22 -16.93 4.26
C PRO A 183 -1.84 -17.21 2.88
N ARG A 184 -1.09 -17.90 2.02
CA ARG A 184 -1.49 -18.14 0.63
C ARG A 184 -2.87 -18.80 0.52
N GLU A 185 -3.17 -19.76 1.39
CA GLU A 185 -4.47 -20.42 1.44
C GLU A 185 -5.64 -19.48 1.80
N VAL A 186 -5.38 -18.45 2.61
CA VAL A 186 -6.35 -17.39 2.92
C VAL A 186 -6.56 -16.50 1.70
N ALA A 187 -5.47 -16.06 1.07
CA ALA A 187 -5.54 -15.25 -0.14
C ALA A 187 -6.34 -15.98 -1.25
N GLN A 188 -6.13 -17.28 -1.44
CA GLN A 188 -6.87 -18.12 -2.40
C GLN A 188 -8.37 -18.13 -2.16
N LYS A 189 -8.83 -18.12 -0.90
CA LYS A 189 -10.27 -18.15 -0.56
C LYS A 189 -11.00 -16.86 -0.94
N VAL A 190 -10.30 -15.72 -0.97
CA VAL A 190 -10.90 -14.39 -1.15
C VAL A 190 -10.42 -13.65 -2.39
N THR A 191 -9.76 -14.32 -3.32
CA THR A 191 -9.14 -13.72 -4.52
C THR A 191 -10.09 -12.83 -5.31
N HIS A 192 -11.37 -13.23 -5.44
CA HIS A 192 -12.39 -12.51 -6.19
C HIS A 192 -12.61 -11.07 -5.68
N SER A 193 -12.30 -10.83 -4.42
CA SER A 193 -12.47 -9.51 -3.79
C SER A 193 -11.48 -8.46 -4.29
N TRP A 194 -10.35 -8.86 -4.86
CA TRP A 194 -9.41 -7.96 -5.51
C TRP A 194 -9.95 -7.37 -6.82
N TYR A 195 -10.83 -8.10 -7.52
CA TYR A 195 -11.30 -7.72 -8.85
C TYR A 195 -12.49 -6.75 -8.81
N ILE A 196 -12.35 -5.68 -8.01
CA ILE A 196 -13.35 -4.62 -7.87
C ILE A 196 -12.68 -3.27 -8.19
N PRO A 197 -13.23 -2.50 -9.14
CA PRO A 197 -12.61 -1.24 -9.55
C PRO A 197 -12.38 -0.27 -8.39
N LEU A 198 -11.15 0.22 -8.22
CA LEU A 198 -10.72 1.26 -7.27
C LEU A 198 -10.83 0.95 -5.77
N VAL A 199 -11.40 -0.18 -5.38
CA VAL A 199 -11.62 -0.53 -3.97
C VAL A 199 -11.21 -1.97 -3.65
N GLY A 200 -10.29 -2.53 -4.45
CA GLY A 200 -9.84 -3.91 -4.29
C GLY A 200 -9.29 -4.22 -2.90
N ASP A 201 -8.49 -3.33 -2.34
CA ASP A 201 -7.93 -3.42 -0.99
C ASP A 201 -9.01 -3.40 0.12
N GLN A 202 -10.01 -2.52 0.00
CA GLN A 202 -11.14 -2.44 0.93
C GLN A 202 -12.03 -3.68 0.87
N THR A 203 -12.29 -4.19 -0.35
CA THR A 203 -13.09 -5.40 -0.55
C THR A 203 -12.33 -6.64 -0.10
N PHE A 204 -11.02 -6.69 -0.29
CA PHE A 204 -10.16 -7.75 0.20
C PHE A 204 -10.16 -7.80 1.74
N PHE A 205 -9.97 -6.65 2.41
CA PHE A 205 -10.05 -6.56 3.87
C PHE A 205 -11.42 -7.02 4.39
N SER A 206 -12.49 -6.59 3.75
CA SER A 206 -13.86 -6.98 4.11
C SER A 206 -14.08 -8.48 3.93
N ALA A 207 -13.57 -9.09 2.85
CA ALA A 207 -13.71 -10.51 2.56
C ALA A 207 -12.92 -11.38 3.56
N ILE A 208 -11.69 -10.99 3.93
CA ILE A 208 -10.94 -11.71 4.98
C ILE A 208 -11.67 -11.65 6.32
N ASN A 209 -12.18 -10.48 6.71
CA ASN A 209 -12.94 -10.34 7.96
C ASN A 209 -14.24 -11.17 7.94
N ALA A 210 -14.90 -11.31 6.78
CA ALA A 210 -16.09 -12.13 6.63
C ALA A 210 -15.83 -13.64 6.84
N LEU A 211 -14.58 -14.10 6.66
CA LEU A 211 -14.17 -15.46 7.04
C LEU A 211 -13.99 -15.64 8.56
N GLY A 212 -14.17 -14.60 9.36
CA GLY A 212 -13.95 -14.62 10.80
C GLY A 212 -12.48 -14.61 11.23
N LEU A 213 -11.56 -14.32 10.31
CA LEU A 213 -10.13 -14.29 10.55
C LEU A 213 -9.71 -13.04 11.32
N LYS A 214 -8.71 -13.21 12.20
CA LYS A 214 -8.19 -12.16 13.07
C LYS A 214 -6.84 -11.66 12.55
N GLY A 215 -6.86 -10.52 11.86
CA GLY A 215 -5.64 -9.80 11.49
C GLY A 215 -5.06 -9.00 12.65
N LYS A 216 -3.74 -8.94 12.71
CA LYS A 216 -3.02 -8.09 13.66
C LYS A 216 -2.05 -7.17 12.94
N THR A 217 -1.92 -5.95 13.45
CA THR A 217 -0.88 -5.02 13.00
C THR A 217 0.46 -5.37 13.61
N SER A 218 1.54 -5.11 12.85
CA SER A 218 2.90 -5.09 13.41
C SER A 218 3.17 -3.86 14.29
N GLY A 219 2.27 -2.86 14.26
CA GLY A 219 2.47 -1.57 14.92
C GLY A 219 3.50 -0.66 14.26
N LYS A 220 4.17 -1.11 13.20
CA LYS A 220 5.32 -0.43 12.57
C LYS A 220 4.97 0.12 11.19
N TYR A 221 5.48 1.33 10.91
CA TYR A 221 5.38 2.00 9.61
C TYR A 221 6.53 1.52 8.73
N THR A 222 6.33 0.40 8.05
CA THR A 222 7.38 -0.26 7.27
C THR A 222 7.20 -0.17 5.76
N VAL A 223 6.12 0.45 5.28
CA VAL A 223 5.92 0.80 3.88
C VAL A 223 6.18 2.29 3.68
N LYS A 224 7.01 2.62 2.69
CA LYS A 224 7.20 3.98 2.19
C LYS A 224 6.24 4.17 1.02
N TYR A 225 5.11 4.84 1.28
CA TYR A 225 4.07 5.09 0.30
C TYR A 225 4.33 6.41 -0.42
N THR A 226 4.55 6.36 -1.73
CA THR A 226 4.84 7.54 -2.54
C THR A 226 3.55 8.24 -2.95
N VAL A 227 3.41 9.51 -2.61
CA VAL A 227 2.23 10.33 -2.92
C VAL A 227 2.53 11.29 -4.05
N ASP A 228 1.76 11.17 -5.12
CA ASP A 228 1.69 12.20 -6.17
C ASP A 228 0.51 13.13 -5.90
N PHE A 229 0.77 14.29 -5.35
CA PHE A 229 -0.27 15.28 -5.04
C PHE A 229 -1.00 15.85 -6.26
N ASN A 230 -0.57 15.52 -7.47
CA ASN A 230 -1.35 15.80 -8.67
C ASN A 230 -2.43 14.77 -8.95
N LYS A 231 -2.30 13.56 -8.36
CA LYS A 231 -3.24 12.45 -8.50
C LYS A 231 -4.08 12.21 -7.26
N MET A 232 -3.48 12.36 -6.06
CA MET A 232 -4.09 12.02 -4.77
C MET A 232 -4.06 13.22 -3.82
N ILE A 233 -5.13 13.42 -3.06
CA ILE A 233 -5.23 14.45 -1.99
C ILE A 233 -4.87 15.86 -2.47
N ALA A 234 -4.89 16.09 -3.77
CA ALA A 234 -4.48 17.35 -4.36
C ALA A 234 -5.48 18.46 -4.04
N VAL A 235 -5.04 19.56 -3.44
CA VAL A 235 -5.86 20.75 -3.23
C VAL A 235 -6.47 21.23 -4.57
N ARG A 236 -5.68 21.21 -5.63
CA ARG A 236 -6.12 21.54 -6.99
C ARG A 236 -7.29 20.68 -7.48
N ARG A 237 -7.36 19.42 -7.07
CA ARG A 237 -8.46 18.51 -7.44
C ARG A 237 -9.77 18.86 -6.74
N PHE A 238 -9.68 19.28 -5.48
CA PHE A 238 -10.85 19.66 -4.68
C PHE A 238 -11.28 21.11 -4.90
N PHE A 239 -10.35 21.94 -5.33
CA PHE A 239 -10.58 23.38 -5.59
C PHE A 239 -10.04 23.77 -6.98
N PRO A 240 -10.60 23.21 -8.06
CA PRO A 240 -10.10 23.42 -9.42
C PRO A 240 -10.19 24.89 -9.90
N GLN A 241 -11.00 25.71 -9.21
CA GLN A 241 -11.10 27.15 -9.43
C GLN A 241 -9.87 27.94 -8.92
N LEU A 242 -8.98 27.28 -8.13
CA LEU A 242 -7.76 27.92 -7.63
C LEU A 242 -6.61 27.65 -8.60
N THR A 243 -6.01 28.71 -9.12
CA THR A 243 -4.77 28.61 -9.90
C THR A 243 -3.60 28.52 -8.93
N LEU A 244 -3.12 27.30 -8.68
CA LEU A 244 -1.99 27.02 -7.78
C LEU A 244 -0.79 26.54 -8.60
N SER A 245 0.42 27.00 -8.24
CA SER A 245 1.63 26.36 -8.74
C SER A 245 1.77 24.95 -8.14
N ASP A 246 2.59 24.10 -8.76
CA ASP A 246 2.82 22.73 -8.26
C ASP A 246 3.38 22.75 -6.83
N GLU A 247 4.34 23.62 -6.56
CA GLU A 247 4.93 23.79 -5.22
C GLU A 247 3.88 24.15 -4.16
N ILE A 248 2.98 25.08 -4.45
CA ILE A 248 1.93 25.48 -3.51
C ILE A 248 0.91 24.36 -3.32
N ASN A 249 0.54 23.67 -4.43
CA ASN A 249 -0.35 22.54 -4.37
C ASN A 249 0.23 21.43 -3.46
N ASP A 250 1.48 21.06 -3.66
CA ASP A 250 2.14 19.98 -2.94
C ASP A 250 2.34 20.33 -1.46
N HIS A 251 2.84 21.54 -1.17
CA HIS A 251 3.01 22.02 0.20
C HIS A 251 1.67 22.06 0.96
N THR A 252 0.61 22.57 0.32
CA THR A 252 -0.70 22.66 0.96
C THR A 252 -1.33 21.28 1.14
N SER A 253 -1.19 20.40 0.16
CA SER A 253 -1.68 19.02 0.23
C SER A 253 -0.99 18.23 1.34
N ALA A 254 0.33 18.34 1.45
CA ALA A 254 1.10 17.74 2.54
C ALA A 254 0.66 18.27 3.92
N ARG A 255 0.39 19.57 4.03
CA ARG A 255 -0.13 20.17 5.26
C ARG A 255 -1.51 19.63 5.63
N ILE A 256 -2.43 19.50 4.65
CA ILE A 256 -3.75 18.91 4.88
C ILE A 256 -3.61 17.47 5.37
N LEU A 257 -2.76 16.68 4.73
CA LEU A 257 -2.48 15.30 5.11
C LEU A 257 -2.02 15.21 6.58
N LYS A 258 -1.06 16.04 6.98
CA LYS A 258 -0.59 16.11 8.38
C LYS A 258 -1.71 16.47 9.36
N LEU A 259 -2.56 17.42 9.00
CA LEU A 259 -3.67 17.85 9.86
C LEU A 259 -4.75 16.77 10.01
N ILE A 260 -5.06 16.00 8.94
CA ILE A 260 -5.98 14.85 9.04
C ILE A 260 -5.42 13.82 10.01
N ASN A 261 -4.15 13.47 9.87
CA ASN A 261 -3.46 12.53 10.75
C ASN A 261 -3.52 13.01 12.22
N GLN A 262 -3.21 14.28 12.44
CA GLN A 262 -3.22 14.86 13.78
C GLN A 262 -4.61 14.80 14.43
N GLN A 263 -5.67 15.15 13.69
CA GLN A 263 -7.04 15.06 14.20
C GLN A 263 -7.45 13.62 14.53
N ASN A 264 -6.97 12.63 13.76
CA ASN A 264 -7.26 11.24 14.07
C ASN A 264 -6.54 10.75 15.33
N ILE A 265 -5.27 11.15 15.51
CA ILE A 265 -4.51 10.87 16.74
C ILE A 265 -5.21 11.49 17.96
N GLU A 266 -5.68 12.71 17.86
CA GLU A 266 -6.41 13.40 18.94
C GLU A 266 -7.73 12.70 19.27
N TYR A 267 -8.49 12.29 18.26
CA TYR A 267 -9.74 11.55 18.42
C TYR A 267 -9.55 10.25 19.23
N TYR A 268 -8.52 9.46 18.90
CA TYR A 268 -8.20 8.21 19.59
C TYR A 268 -7.34 8.41 20.85
N ARG A 269 -6.96 9.63 21.18
CA ARG A 269 -6.04 9.95 22.30
C ARG A 269 -4.72 9.21 22.22
N GLY A 270 -4.18 9.09 21.02
CA GLY A 270 -2.92 8.39 20.73
C GLY A 270 -3.01 7.53 19.48
N ARG A 271 -2.11 6.56 19.37
CA ARG A 271 -1.98 5.64 18.23
C ARG A 271 -2.24 4.19 18.68
N PRO A 272 -3.50 3.76 18.91
CA PRO A 272 -3.75 2.38 19.34
C PRO A 272 -3.34 1.34 18.29
N TRP A 273 -3.26 1.72 17.01
CA TRP A 273 -2.80 0.88 15.89
C TRP A 273 -1.28 0.67 15.87
N ALA A 274 -0.50 1.55 16.50
CA ALA A 274 0.96 1.50 16.54
C ALA A 274 1.51 1.02 17.90
N LYS A 275 0.68 0.38 18.72
CA LYS A 275 1.13 -0.22 19.96
C LYS A 275 1.67 -1.62 19.68
N GLU A 276 2.88 -1.85 20.11
CA GLU A 276 3.55 -3.15 20.18
C GLU A 276 2.87 -4.10 21.17
#